data_3ea6dfdbfc675769f3899b9918847a7f
#
_entry.id   3ea6dfdbfc675769f3899b9918847a7f
#
_cell.length_a   1.000
_cell.length_b   1.000
_cell.length_c   1.000
_cell.angle_alpha   90.00
_cell.angle_beta   90.00
_cell.angle_gamma   90.00
#
_symmetry.space_group_name_H-M   'P 1'
#
loop_
_entity.id
_entity.type
_entity.pdbx_description
1 polymer ?
#
loop_
_entity_poly.entity_id
_entity_poly.type
_entity_poly.pdbx_seq_one_letter_code
_entity_poly.pdbx_strand_id
1 'polypeptide(L)'
;MKKLLSVLLLNSFAAELFCMGATQPLEEAHYQLWSKFVGNDGIVLDYVGELPNAKDVEDGNPNYLSWWTPIENGAKFTGLYLAAMCRRAEISKSGEDKKKAEKLFSGLMKCASCSDVSGFIARGFASDGRSHYPCGSEDQTIPWLYGMYVYYKSSIASESARAAIREKFMQVCDALEKNKWNCPCDGKFTGQTRGDLSGFRFFQVPCYLFCLRAASIISGDSKWEEKYRKALYEKPAGSSANFQTTCLEICSLGHEQDEGWLKDINGNLLWIYVKNYAVLRELYDAETDKTAREKYREGLENGAAYTVSTLEKYADFDNSQNLEFKLSNWKKYFKWRPQDSQKSAEKLAFDQTKIREAWGRRNYERKLMTMPLSAASICAFSGNPKYSETIEKAVSHYDYSKLNLGEIFFAEVAWWNSPKNRPIENP
;
A
#
# COMPACT_ATOMS: atom_id res chain seq x y z
N MET A 1 35.92 -0.55 30.25
CA MET A 1 35.41 -1.86 29.80
C MET A 1 33.99 -1.77 29.19
N LYS A 2 32.98 -1.19 29.85
CA LYS A 2 31.59 -1.14 29.26
C LYS A 2 31.48 -0.40 27.93
N LYS A 3 32.23 0.69 27.69
CA LYS A 3 32.22 1.42 26.41
C LYS A 3 32.88 0.67 25.25
N LEU A 4 33.89 -0.18 25.53
CA LEU A 4 34.56 -1.01 24.52
C LEU A 4 33.65 -2.18 24.06
N LEU A 5 32.85 -2.74 24.98
CA LEU A 5 31.89 -3.81 24.67
C LEU A 5 30.74 -3.30 23.77
N SER A 6 30.29 -2.06 24.02
CA SER A 6 29.23 -1.44 23.19
C SER A 6 29.68 -1.16 21.75
N VAL A 7 30.95 -0.77 21.57
CA VAL A 7 31.50 -0.52 20.22
C VAL A 7 31.78 -1.83 19.47
N LEU A 8 32.17 -2.89 20.15
CA LEU A 8 32.37 -4.21 19.57
C LEU A 8 31.04 -4.88 19.20
N LEU A 9 29.99 -4.72 20.01
CA LEU A 9 28.64 -5.19 19.69
C LEU A 9 28.02 -4.43 18.50
N LEU A 10 28.20 -3.11 18.40
CA LEU A 10 27.76 -2.32 17.25
C LEU A 10 28.52 -2.69 15.97
N ASN A 11 29.82 -2.95 16.06
CA ASN A 11 30.63 -3.35 14.90
C ASN A 11 30.36 -4.80 14.44
N SER A 12 30.01 -5.74 15.36
CA SER A 12 29.63 -7.10 14.96
C SER A 12 28.22 -7.10 14.33
N PHE A 13 27.28 -6.30 14.81
CA PHE A 13 25.98 -6.11 14.20
C PHE A 13 26.08 -5.46 12.80
N ALA A 14 26.95 -4.44 12.65
CA ALA A 14 27.19 -3.81 11.36
C ALA A 14 27.84 -4.78 10.34
N ALA A 15 28.73 -5.66 10.79
CA ALA A 15 29.38 -6.64 9.92
C ALA A 15 28.44 -7.77 9.47
N GLU A 16 27.51 -8.22 10.32
CA GLU A 16 26.46 -9.18 9.93
C GLU A 16 25.44 -8.57 8.98
N LEU A 17 25.08 -7.29 9.15
CA LEU A 17 24.17 -6.56 8.24
C LEU A 17 24.79 -6.34 6.84
N PHE A 18 26.11 -6.13 6.73
CA PHE A 18 26.80 -6.04 5.45
C PHE A 18 26.79 -7.35 4.62
N CYS A 19 26.65 -8.50 5.26
CA CYS A 19 26.46 -9.79 4.59
C CYS A 19 25.04 -9.98 4.01
N MET A 20 24.07 -9.13 4.35
CA MET A 20 22.66 -9.31 4.01
C MET A 20 22.13 -8.40 2.89
N GLY A 21 22.98 -7.63 2.22
CA GLY A 21 22.61 -6.84 1.04
C GLY A 21 21.79 -5.57 1.32
N ALA A 22 21.52 -5.23 2.59
CA ALA A 22 20.90 -3.95 2.95
C ALA A 22 21.95 -2.84 3.08
N THR A 23 21.61 -1.63 2.65
CA THR A 23 22.46 -0.44 2.85
C THR A 23 22.20 0.21 4.20
N GLN A 24 23.19 0.93 4.75
CA GLN A 24 23.00 1.68 6.00
C GLN A 24 21.78 2.63 5.95
N PRO A 25 21.52 3.40 4.88
CA PRO A 25 20.32 4.21 4.77
C PRO A 25 19.01 3.41 4.82
N LEU A 26 18.97 2.21 4.25
CA LEU A 26 17.78 1.35 4.31
C LEU A 26 17.51 0.88 5.74
N GLU A 27 18.54 0.50 6.49
CA GLU A 27 18.40 0.14 7.91
C GLU A 27 17.96 1.33 8.77
N GLU A 28 18.43 2.55 8.44
CA GLU A 28 17.91 3.77 9.07
C GLU A 28 16.43 4.00 8.75
N ALA A 29 16.02 3.82 7.48
CA ALA A 29 14.61 3.88 7.09
C ALA A 29 13.77 2.88 7.89
N HIS A 30 14.24 1.64 8.00
CA HIS A 30 13.60 0.58 8.79
C HIS A 30 13.47 0.98 10.26
N TYR A 31 14.57 1.43 10.87
CA TYR A 31 14.57 1.87 12.27
C TYR A 31 13.58 3.01 12.52
N GLN A 32 13.61 4.05 11.68
CA GLN A 32 12.72 5.20 11.81
C GLN A 32 11.25 4.82 11.59
N LEU A 33 10.96 3.92 10.65
CA LEU A 33 9.61 3.42 10.42
C LEU A 33 9.06 2.71 11.67
N TRP A 34 9.83 1.78 12.23
CA TRP A 34 9.41 1.02 13.39
C TRP A 34 9.36 1.83 14.69
N SER A 35 10.23 2.81 14.85
CA SER A 35 10.26 3.66 16.05
C SER A 35 9.19 4.74 16.05
N LYS A 36 8.73 5.22 14.87
CA LYS A 36 7.85 6.39 14.78
C LYS A 36 6.47 6.07 14.21
N PHE A 37 6.38 5.18 13.22
CA PHE A 37 5.18 5.05 12.38
C PHE A 37 4.46 3.72 12.51
N VAL A 38 5.06 2.68 13.08
CA VAL A 38 4.34 1.43 13.36
C VAL A 38 3.71 1.50 14.74
N GLY A 39 2.39 1.61 14.78
CA GLY A 39 1.62 1.65 16.02
C GLY A 39 1.71 0.35 16.87
N ASN A 40 1.24 0.43 18.11
CA ASN A 40 1.23 -0.74 19.00
C ASN A 40 0.40 -1.90 18.46
N ASP A 41 -0.63 -1.59 17.69
CA ASP A 41 -1.53 -2.54 17.02
C ASP A 41 -0.97 -3.09 15.69
N GLY A 42 0.25 -2.72 15.30
CA GLY A 42 0.90 -3.21 14.08
C GLY A 42 0.44 -2.53 12.81
N ILE A 43 -0.18 -1.36 12.91
CA ILE A 43 -0.64 -0.57 11.74
C ILE A 43 0.36 0.56 11.48
N VAL A 44 0.72 0.76 10.22
CA VAL A 44 1.56 1.88 9.76
C VAL A 44 0.73 3.16 9.72
N LEU A 45 1.19 4.19 10.41
CA LEU A 45 0.56 5.51 10.48
C LEU A 45 1.01 6.39 9.30
N ASP A 46 0.14 7.31 8.87
CA ASP A 46 0.46 8.30 7.83
C ASP A 46 1.54 9.28 8.29
N TYR A 47 1.52 9.66 9.57
CA TYR A 47 2.49 10.56 10.18
C TYR A 47 2.44 10.47 11.73
N VAL A 48 3.44 11.00 12.40
CA VAL A 48 3.45 11.09 13.86
C VAL A 48 2.59 12.28 14.30
N GLY A 49 1.50 12.00 15.00
CA GLY A 49 0.57 13.00 15.51
C GLY A 49 -0.38 12.41 16.55
N GLU A 50 -1.24 13.25 17.14
CA GLU A 50 -2.28 12.78 18.03
C GLU A 50 -3.26 11.87 17.30
N LEU A 51 -3.44 10.64 17.79
CA LEU A 51 -4.47 9.75 17.23
C LEU A 51 -5.86 10.28 17.53
N PRO A 52 -6.85 10.10 16.63
CA PRO A 52 -8.25 10.31 16.98
C PRO A 52 -8.60 9.50 18.22
N ASN A 53 -9.46 10.03 19.08
CA ASN A 53 -10.06 9.27 20.17
C ASN A 53 -11.41 8.67 19.76
N ALA A 54 -12.04 7.86 20.62
CA ALA A 54 -13.32 7.21 20.33
C ALA A 54 -14.43 8.23 19.98
N LYS A 55 -14.44 9.39 20.66
CA LYS A 55 -15.44 10.43 20.37
C LYS A 55 -15.18 11.14 19.05
N ASP A 56 -13.92 11.36 18.65
CA ASP A 56 -13.59 11.90 17.32
C ASP A 56 -14.14 10.96 16.21
N VAL A 57 -14.02 9.66 16.40
CA VAL A 57 -14.52 8.66 15.45
C VAL A 57 -16.04 8.63 15.42
N GLU A 58 -16.70 8.61 16.58
CA GLU A 58 -18.16 8.64 16.71
C GLU A 58 -18.78 9.85 16.02
N ASP A 59 -18.19 11.02 16.23
CA ASP A 59 -18.64 12.28 15.65
C ASP A 59 -18.27 12.42 14.15
N GLY A 60 -17.30 11.65 13.66
CA GLY A 60 -16.71 11.83 12.33
C GLY A 60 -15.80 13.06 12.25
N ASN A 61 -15.00 13.29 13.27
CA ASN A 61 -14.03 14.38 13.37
C ASN A 61 -12.64 13.89 12.86
N PRO A 62 -12.01 14.50 11.88
CA PRO A 62 -12.43 15.73 11.16
C PRO A 62 -13.46 15.43 10.06
N ASN A 63 -13.58 14.18 9.62
CA ASN A 63 -14.57 13.67 8.67
C ASN A 63 -14.67 12.13 8.78
N TYR A 64 -15.81 11.54 8.35
CA TYR A 64 -16.02 10.09 8.44
C TYR A 64 -15.17 9.25 7.49
N LEU A 65 -14.37 9.87 6.61
CA LEU A 65 -13.38 9.16 5.79
C LEU A 65 -12.04 8.97 6.51
N SER A 66 -11.89 9.50 7.73
CA SER A 66 -10.61 9.64 8.47
C SER A 66 -9.53 10.47 7.75
N TRP A 67 -9.84 11.08 6.61
CA TRP A 67 -8.85 11.81 5.86
C TRP A 67 -8.21 12.89 6.71
N TRP A 68 -6.91 13.06 6.53
CA TRP A 68 -6.06 14.03 7.21
C TRP A 68 -5.77 13.69 8.68
N THR A 69 -6.01 12.46 9.11
CA THR A 69 -5.59 11.95 10.42
C THR A 69 -4.40 10.99 10.28
N PRO A 70 -3.67 10.67 11.37
CA PRO A 70 -2.58 9.70 11.33
C PRO A 70 -2.99 8.27 10.93
N ILE A 71 -4.29 7.96 10.93
CA ILE A 71 -4.83 6.62 10.61
C ILE A 71 -5.57 6.58 9.27
N GLU A 72 -5.31 7.55 8.38
CA GLU A 72 -6.01 7.66 7.09
C GLU A 72 -5.75 6.47 6.17
N ASN A 73 -4.51 5.97 6.11
CA ASN A 73 -4.09 4.96 5.14
C ASN A 73 -3.50 3.70 5.78
N GLY A 74 -3.81 3.42 7.05
CA GLY A 74 -3.16 2.37 7.81
C GLY A 74 -3.22 0.98 7.17
N ALA A 75 -4.39 0.49 6.77
CA ALA A 75 -4.51 -0.82 6.11
C ALA A 75 -3.76 -0.86 4.77
N LYS A 76 -3.79 0.25 4.00
CA LYS A 76 -3.06 0.40 2.75
C LYS A 76 -1.56 0.30 2.94
N PHE A 77 -1.02 1.13 3.83
CA PHE A 77 0.42 1.18 4.07
C PHE A 77 0.92 -0.13 4.68
N THR A 78 0.20 -0.65 5.66
CA THR A 78 0.55 -1.91 6.31
C THR A 78 0.51 -3.09 5.34
N GLY A 79 -0.47 -3.15 4.44
CA GLY A 79 -0.58 -4.24 3.45
C GLY A 79 0.58 -4.24 2.45
N LEU A 80 0.95 -3.08 1.92
CA LEU A 80 2.11 -2.94 1.03
C LEU A 80 3.43 -3.23 1.78
N TYR A 81 3.55 -2.76 3.00
CA TYR A 81 4.75 -2.95 3.80
C TYR A 81 4.90 -4.40 4.31
N LEU A 82 3.82 -5.08 4.68
CA LEU A 82 3.86 -6.49 5.08
C LEU A 82 4.51 -7.37 4.00
N ALA A 83 4.18 -7.14 2.74
CA ALA A 83 4.78 -7.89 1.64
C ALA A 83 6.31 -7.67 1.55
N ALA A 84 6.79 -6.45 1.75
CA ALA A 84 8.22 -6.14 1.81
C ALA A 84 8.89 -6.80 3.03
N MET A 85 8.23 -6.77 4.21
CA MET A 85 8.72 -7.42 5.43
C MET A 85 8.78 -8.95 5.31
N CYS A 86 7.85 -9.58 4.58
CA CYS A 86 7.94 -11.01 4.29
C CYS A 86 9.23 -11.33 3.53
N ARG A 87 9.54 -10.57 2.48
CA ARG A 87 10.76 -10.76 1.69
C ARG A 87 12.02 -10.48 2.51
N ARG A 88 12.02 -9.39 3.29
CA ARG A 88 13.11 -9.10 4.24
C ARG A 88 13.35 -10.28 5.16
N ALA A 89 12.31 -10.81 5.82
CA ALA A 89 12.43 -11.92 6.75
C ALA A 89 12.89 -13.23 6.06
N GLU A 90 12.45 -13.48 4.83
CA GLU A 90 12.88 -14.64 4.05
C GLU A 90 14.34 -14.57 3.61
N ILE A 91 14.84 -13.38 3.29
CA ILE A 91 16.24 -13.15 2.90
C ILE A 91 17.14 -13.14 4.14
N SER A 92 16.78 -12.36 5.16
CA SER A 92 17.58 -12.19 6.38
C SER A 92 17.61 -13.43 7.27
N LYS A 93 16.57 -14.27 7.21
CA LYS A 93 16.33 -15.38 8.14
C LYS A 93 16.27 -14.94 9.61
N SER A 94 16.07 -13.65 9.86
CA SER A 94 16.02 -13.05 11.18
C SER A 94 14.73 -13.38 11.90
N GLY A 95 14.82 -13.90 13.14
CA GLY A 95 13.66 -14.10 14.01
C GLY A 95 12.98 -12.79 14.40
N GLU A 96 13.71 -11.67 14.41
CA GLU A 96 13.16 -10.35 14.68
C GLU A 96 12.33 -9.84 13.50
N ASP A 97 12.86 -9.95 12.27
CA ASP A 97 12.12 -9.56 11.06
C ASP A 97 10.84 -10.40 10.90
N LYS A 98 10.90 -11.70 11.23
CA LYS A 98 9.71 -12.57 11.27
C LYS A 98 8.68 -12.05 12.28
N LYS A 99 9.06 -11.71 13.51
CA LYS A 99 8.15 -11.14 14.52
C LYS A 99 7.55 -9.82 14.07
N LYS A 100 8.32 -8.99 13.38
CA LYS A 100 7.83 -7.74 12.79
C LYS A 100 6.76 -8.01 11.73
N ALA A 101 6.97 -8.95 10.82
CA ALA A 101 5.96 -9.36 9.85
C ALA A 101 4.70 -9.92 10.53
N GLU A 102 4.85 -10.75 11.56
CA GLU A 102 3.73 -11.28 12.37
C GLU A 102 2.93 -10.16 13.06
N LYS A 103 3.60 -9.10 13.55
CA LYS A 103 2.92 -7.93 14.14
C LYS A 103 2.09 -7.17 13.10
N LEU A 104 2.63 -6.91 11.90
CA LEU A 104 1.89 -6.26 10.82
C LEU A 104 0.70 -7.11 10.35
N PHE A 105 0.91 -8.43 10.21
CA PHE A 105 -0.16 -9.38 9.91
C PHE A 105 -1.30 -9.31 10.94
N SER A 106 -0.96 -9.30 12.24
CA SER A 106 -1.95 -9.19 13.31
C SER A 106 -2.75 -7.90 13.24
N GLY A 107 -2.11 -6.78 12.92
CA GLY A 107 -2.78 -5.49 12.71
C GLY A 107 -3.75 -5.52 11.54
N LEU A 108 -3.35 -6.09 10.41
CA LEU A 108 -4.24 -6.25 9.25
C LEU A 108 -5.41 -7.20 9.54
N MET A 109 -5.19 -8.32 10.24
CA MET A 109 -6.28 -9.21 10.67
C MET A 109 -7.30 -8.46 11.53
N LYS A 110 -6.83 -7.59 12.42
CA LYS A 110 -7.68 -6.74 13.25
C LYS A 110 -8.51 -5.77 12.40
N CYS A 111 -7.93 -5.14 11.35
CA CYS A 111 -8.67 -4.27 10.43
C CYS A 111 -9.83 -4.97 9.73
N ALA A 112 -9.72 -6.28 9.46
CA ALA A 112 -10.76 -7.07 8.82
C ALA A 112 -11.74 -7.74 9.80
N SER A 113 -11.48 -7.63 11.12
CA SER A 113 -12.25 -8.32 12.16
C SER A 113 -12.87 -7.39 13.21
N CYS A 114 -12.77 -6.06 13.00
CA CYS A 114 -13.28 -5.06 13.94
C CYS A 114 -14.76 -4.74 13.77
N SER A 115 -15.40 -5.28 12.73
CA SER A 115 -16.81 -5.03 12.37
C SER A 115 -17.53 -6.35 12.05
N ASP A 116 -18.85 -6.37 12.32
CA ASP A 116 -19.73 -7.46 11.89
C ASP A 116 -20.11 -7.37 10.40
N VAL A 117 -19.75 -6.29 9.71
CA VAL A 117 -19.99 -6.12 8.29
C VAL A 117 -18.97 -6.92 7.49
N SER A 118 -19.43 -8.02 6.88
CA SER A 118 -18.58 -8.90 6.08
C SER A 118 -17.88 -8.12 4.96
N GLY A 119 -16.55 -8.28 4.86
CA GLY A 119 -15.72 -7.64 3.84
C GLY A 119 -15.33 -6.20 4.10
N PHE A 120 -15.78 -5.60 5.21
CA PHE A 120 -15.30 -4.29 5.62
C PHE A 120 -13.83 -4.36 6.07
N ILE A 121 -13.02 -3.41 5.62
CA ILE A 121 -11.63 -3.23 6.05
C ILE A 121 -11.48 -1.83 6.64
N ALA A 122 -11.20 -1.76 7.95
CA ALA A 122 -10.93 -0.49 8.62
C ALA A 122 -9.62 0.13 8.10
N ARG A 123 -9.57 1.45 8.07
CA ARG A 123 -8.35 2.20 7.70
C ARG A 123 -7.28 2.14 8.80
N GLY A 124 -7.69 2.16 10.06
CA GLY A 124 -6.87 2.11 11.25
C GLY A 124 -7.74 2.31 12.49
N PHE A 125 -7.10 2.43 13.65
CA PHE A 125 -7.78 2.50 14.94
C PHE A 125 -7.46 3.78 15.69
N ALA A 126 -8.44 4.29 16.42
CA ALA A 126 -8.28 5.38 17.36
C ALA A 126 -7.36 5.00 18.54
N SER A 127 -7.08 5.96 19.41
CA SER A 127 -6.18 5.79 20.57
C SER A 127 -6.63 4.72 21.58
N ASP A 128 -7.93 4.33 21.56
CA ASP A 128 -8.45 3.21 22.34
C ASP A 128 -8.17 1.83 21.73
N GLY A 129 -7.58 1.81 20.54
CA GLY A 129 -7.26 0.61 19.79
C GLY A 129 -8.49 -0.18 19.31
N ARG A 130 -9.68 0.40 19.27
CA ARG A 130 -10.95 -0.24 18.87
C ARG A 130 -11.76 0.59 17.89
N SER A 131 -12.00 1.84 18.22
CA SER A 131 -12.83 2.74 17.41
C SER A 131 -12.18 2.98 16.06
N HIS A 132 -12.97 2.93 15.00
CA HIS A 132 -12.54 3.10 13.63
C HIS A 132 -13.59 3.86 12.82
N TYR A 133 -13.16 4.58 11.79
CA TYR A 133 -14.07 5.30 10.92
C TYR A 133 -14.81 4.35 9.98
N PRO A 134 -16.08 4.64 9.63
CA PRO A 134 -16.98 3.71 8.95
C PRO A 134 -16.72 3.53 7.47
N CYS A 135 -15.90 4.37 6.84
CA CYS A 135 -15.68 4.33 5.40
C CYS A 135 -14.33 3.68 5.05
N GLY A 136 -14.37 2.40 4.69
CA GLY A 136 -13.28 1.75 3.96
C GLY A 136 -13.18 2.28 2.52
N SER A 137 -12.41 1.63 1.67
CA SER A 137 -12.36 1.85 0.22
C SER A 137 -11.47 0.81 -0.46
N GLU A 138 -11.48 0.80 -1.80
CA GLU A 138 -10.65 -0.09 -2.60
C GLU A 138 -9.15 0.11 -2.36
N ASP A 139 -8.72 1.34 -2.04
CA ASP A 139 -7.32 1.66 -1.74
C ASP A 139 -6.85 1.15 -0.36
N GLN A 140 -7.76 0.70 0.50
CA GLN A 140 -7.47 -0.02 1.74
C GLN A 140 -7.62 -1.53 1.55
N THR A 141 -8.69 -1.95 0.90
CA THR A 141 -9.05 -3.37 0.74
C THR A 141 -8.05 -4.11 -0.14
N ILE A 142 -7.61 -3.52 -1.26
CA ILE A 142 -6.66 -4.18 -2.17
C ILE A 142 -5.28 -4.37 -1.54
N PRO A 143 -4.64 -3.38 -0.92
CA PRO A 143 -3.38 -3.63 -0.20
C PRO A 143 -3.51 -4.61 0.97
N TRP A 144 -4.67 -4.63 1.66
CA TRP A 144 -4.96 -5.65 2.65
C TRP A 144 -4.91 -7.06 2.02
N LEU A 145 -5.66 -7.29 0.94
CA LEU A 145 -5.65 -8.55 0.18
C LEU A 145 -4.25 -8.90 -0.32
N TYR A 146 -3.51 -7.94 -0.86
CA TYR A 146 -2.16 -8.13 -1.35
C TYR A 146 -1.20 -8.57 -0.23
N GLY A 147 -1.17 -7.85 0.89
CA GLY A 147 -0.31 -8.18 2.03
C GLY A 147 -0.62 -9.55 2.60
N MET A 148 -1.92 -9.89 2.74
CA MET A 148 -2.36 -11.22 3.20
C MET A 148 -1.97 -12.33 2.23
N TYR A 149 -2.12 -12.12 0.93
CA TYR A 149 -1.73 -13.08 -0.10
C TYR A 149 -0.22 -13.35 -0.08
N VAL A 150 0.62 -12.31 -0.02
CA VAL A 150 2.07 -12.47 0.04
C VAL A 150 2.49 -13.17 1.33
N TYR A 151 1.91 -12.79 2.48
CA TYR A 151 2.20 -13.45 3.75
C TYR A 151 1.76 -14.92 3.72
N TYR A 152 0.56 -15.24 3.18
CA TYR A 152 0.09 -16.61 3.01
C TYR A 152 1.06 -17.49 2.21
N LYS A 153 1.64 -16.96 1.14
CA LYS A 153 2.61 -17.65 0.29
C LYS A 153 4.00 -17.74 0.90
N SER A 154 4.33 -16.84 1.83
CA SER A 154 5.68 -16.75 2.40
C SER A 154 6.04 -17.96 3.26
N SER A 155 7.34 -18.28 3.31
CA SER A 155 7.88 -19.36 4.16
C SER A 155 7.80 -19.07 5.66
N ILE A 156 7.54 -17.81 6.04
CA ILE A 156 7.47 -17.40 7.45
C ILE A 156 6.08 -17.58 8.08
N ALA A 157 5.03 -17.71 7.25
CA ALA A 157 3.66 -17.89 7.75
C ALA A 157 3.47 -19.27 8.39
N SER A 158 2.88 -19.30 9.59
CA SER A 158 2.47 -20.55 10.23
C SER A 158 1.22 -21.13 9.58
N GLU A 159 0.97 -22.44 9.76
CA GLU A 159 -0.24 -23.08 9.25
C GLU A 159 -1.52 -22.47 9.86
N SER A 160 -1.48 -22.09 11.14
CA SER A 160 -2.61 -21.38 11.78
C SER A 160 -2.86 -20.01 11.16
N ALA A 161 -1.80 -19.25 10.81
CA ALA A 161 -1.92 -17.99 10.11
C ALA A 161 -2.51 -18.19 8.70
N ARG A 162 -2.04 -19.21 7.96
CA ARG A 162 -2.60 -19.56 6.63
C ARG A 162 -4.08 -19.93 6.70
N ALA A 163 -4.48 -20.68 7.71
CA ALA A 163 -5.89 -21.03 7.90
C ALA A 163 -6.76 -19.79 8.18
N ALA A 164 -6.30 -18.89 9.08
CA ALA A 164 -6.99 -17.64 9.39
C ALA A 164 -7.07 -16.70 8.17
N ILE A 165 -5.98 -16.62 7.38
CA ILE A 165 -5.98 -15.84 6.14
C ILE A 165 -7.00 -16.43 5.16
N ARG A 166 -6.98 -17.74 4.93
CA ARG A 166 -7.92 -18.38 4.00
C ARG A 166 -9.36 -18.04 4.34
N GLU A 167 -9.74 -18.18 5.61
CA GLU A 167 -11.09 -17.85 6.06
C GLU A 167 -11.43 -16.38 5.79
N LYS A 168 -10.62 -15.45 6.30
CA LYS A 168 -10.91 -14.01 6.23
C LYS A 168 -10.81 -13.46 4.80
N PHE A 169 -9.83 -13.93 4.03
CA PHE A 169 -9.64 -13.55 2.63
C PHE A 169 -10.86 -13.90 1.79
N MET A 170 -11.39 -15.13 1.97
CA MET A 170 -12.58 -15.56 1.25
C MET A 170 -13.82 -14.80 1.68
N GLN A 171 -13.99 -14.48 2.98
CA GLN A 171 -15.06 -13.59 3.45
C GLN A 171 -15.03 -12.23 2.75
N VAL A 172 -13.84 -11.65 2.56
CA VAL A 172 -13.69 -10.37 1.85
C VAL A 172 -14.03 -10.50 0.37
N CYS A 173 -13.50 -11.53 -0.32
CA CYS A 173 -13.78 -11.74 -1.74
C CYS A 173 -15.26 -12.03 -2.02
N ASP A 174 -15.91 -12.88 -1.20
CA ASP A 174 -17.34 -13.18 -1.33
C ASP A 174 -18.20 -11.94 -1.08
N ALA A 175 -17.81 -11.08 -0.11
CA ALA A 175 -18.49 -9.82 0.15
C ALA A 175 -18.33 -8.82 -1.01
N LEU A 176 -17.13 -8.68 -1.59
CA LEU A 176 -16.89 -7.86 -2.77
C LEU A 176 -17.75 -8.32 -3.96
N GLU A 177 -17.79 -9.64 -4.22
CA GLU A 177 -18.62 -10.19 -5.29
C GLU A 177 -20.10 -9.89 -5.04
N LYS A 178 -20.62 -10.15 -3.84
CA LYS A 178 -22.00 -9.86 -3.44
C LYS A 178 -22.36 -8.39 -3.62
N ASN A 179 -21.42 -7.48 -3.36
CA ASN A 179 -21.58 -6.04 -3.51
C ASN A 179 -21.18 -5.54 -4.91
N LYS A 180 -21.14 -6.42 -5.93
CA LYS A 180 -20.78 -6.06 -7.31
C LYS A 180 -19.43 -5.35 -7.40
N TRP A 181 -18.46 -5.87 -6.65
CA TRP A 181 -17.08 -5.37 -6.57
C TRP A 181 -16.93 -3.98 -5.95
N ASN A 182 -17.87 -3.58 -5.11
CA ASN A 182 -17.77 -2.39 -4.29
C ASN A 182 -17.44 -2.74 -2.84
N CYS A 183 -16.60 -1.92 -2.18
CA CYS A 183 -16.19 -2.16 -0.80
C CYS A 183 -17.29 -1.72 0.17
N PRO A 184 -17.71 -2.57 1.15
CA PRO A 184 -18.75 -2.22 2.11
C PRO A 184 -18.26 -1.16 3.11
N CYS A 185 -19.20 -0.39 3.64
CA CYS A 185 -18.99 0.53 4.75
C CYS A 185 -19.60 -0.03 6.03
N ASP A 186 -19.16 0.51 7.17
CA ASP A 186 -19.55 0.10 8.52
C ASP A 186 -20.34 1.19 9.27
N GLY A 187 -20.70 0.92 10.51
CA GLY A 187 -21.32 1.85 11.45
C GLY A 187 -22.54 2.54 10.86
N LYS A 188 -22.61 3.86 10.95
CA LYS A 188 -23.74 4.64 10.40
C LYS A 188 -23.90 4.56 8.88
N PHE A 189 -22.92 4.02 8.16
CA PHE A 189 -22.99 3.82 6.72
C PHE A 189 -23.14 2.35 6.33
N THR A 190 -23.47 1.46 7.26
CA THR A 190 -23.79 0.05 6.98
C THR A 190 -24.85 -0.06 5.88
N GLY A 191 -24.60 -0.95 4.91
CA GLY A 191 -25.46 -1.10 3.73
C GLY A 191 -25.09 -0.18 2.56
N GLN A 192 -24.19 0.78 2.76
CA GLN A 192 -23.58 1.57 1.70
C GLN A 192 -22.22 0.97 1.29
N THR A 193 -21.75 1.35 0.12
CA THR A 193 -20.44 0.95 -0.39
C THR A 193 -19.60 2.17 -0.76
N ARG A 194 -18.27 2.04 -0.69
CA ARG A 194 -17.33 3.07 -1.11
C ARG A 194 -16.12 2.43 -1.80
N GLY A 195 -15.79 2.95 -2.98
CA GLY A 195 -14.76 2.36 -3.82
C GLY A 195 -15.32 1.30 -4.75
N ASP A 196 -14.78 1.20 -5.95
CA ASP A 196 -15.27 0.39 -7.04
C ASP A 196 -14.12 -0.32 -7.74
N LEU A 197 -14.22 -1.65 -7.85
CA LEU A 197 -13.28 -2.50 -8.59
C LEU A 197 -13.87 -2.97 -9.93
N SER A 198 -15.13 -2.62 -10.26
CA SER A 198 -15.82 -3.07 -11.46
C SER A 198 -15.53 -2.20 -12.69
N GLY A 199 -14.81 -1.09 -12.52
CA GLY A 199 -14.44 -0.21 -13.64
C GLY A 199 -13.37 -0.80 -14.56
N PHE A 200 -13.33 -0.32 -15.80
CA PHE A 200 -12.39 -0.77 -16.83
C PHE A 200 -11.25 0.25 -17.06
N ARG A 201 -10.59 0.61 -15.97
CA ARG A 201 -9.42 1.49 -15.97
C ARG A 201 -8.24 0.76 -15.35
N PHE A 202 -7.02 1.20 -15.63
CA PHE A 202 -5.82 0.63 -15.01
C PHE A 202 -5.87 0.69 -13.47
N PHE A 203 -6.58 1.67 -12.90
CA PHE A 203 -6.79 1.77 -11.44
C PHE A 203 -7.57 0.59 -10.85
N GLN A 204 -8.53 0.00 -11.60
CA GLN A 204 -9.38 -1.09 -11.13
C GLN A 204 -8.94 -2.47 -11.63
N VAL A 205 -8.67 -2.59 -12.93
CA VAL A 205 -8.55 -3.88 -13.61
C VAL A 205 -7.47 -4.81 -13.02
N PRO A 206 -6.21 -4.39 -12.78
CA PRO A 206 -5.23 -5.27 -12.15
C PRO A 206 -5.67 -5.74 -10.77
N CYS A 207 -6.35 -4.85 -10.00
CA CYS A 207 -6.86 -5.16 -8.67
C CYS A 207 -8.00 -6.19 -8.71
N TYR A 208 -8.93 -6.04 -9.66
CA TYR A 208 -10.02 -6.98 -9.87
C TYR A 208 -9.51 -8.37 -10.27
N LEU A 209 -8.64 -8.45 -11.27
CA LEU A 209 -8.03 -9.72 -11.70
C LEU A 209 -7.24 -10.38 -10.58
N PHE A 210 -6.52 -9.60 -9.79
CA PHE A 210 -5.78 -10.10 -8.64
C PHE A 210 -6.71 -10.71 -7.59
N CYS A 211 -7.85 -10.07 -7.27
CA CYS A 211 -8.82 -10.65 -6.32
C CYS A 211 -9.29 -12.03 -6.78
N LEU A 212 -9.62 -12.20 -8.06
CA LEU A 212 -10.08 -13.48 -8.62
C LEU A 212 -8.98 -14.54 -8.57
N ARG A 213 -7.76 -14.18 -9.03
CA ARG A 213 -6.62 -15.11 -9.07
C ARG A 213 -6.16 -15.52 -7.68
N ALA A 214 -6.03 -14.57 -6.77
CA ALA A 214 -5.64 -14.84 -5.39
C ALA A 214 -6.69 -15.68 -4.64
N ALA A 215 -7.99 -15.41 -4.85
CA ALA A 215 -9.06 -16.23 -4.30
C ALA A 215 -9.00 -17.68 -4.81
N SER A 216 -8.72 -17.90 -6.10
CA SER A 216 -8.51 -19.23 -6.67
C SER A 216 -7.35 -19.96 -5.96
N ILE A 217 -6.20 -19.30 -5.81
CA ILE A 217 -4.99 -19.90 -5.21
C ILE A 217 -5.19 -20.20 -3.71
N ILE A 218 -5.80 -19.28 -2.96
CA ILE A 218 -5.99 -19.41 -1.50
C ILE A 218 -7.07 -20.45 -1.17
N SER A 219 -8.18 -20.46 -1.92
CA SER A 219 -9.29 -21.40 -1.67
C SER A 219 -9.08 -22.77 -2.29
N GLY A 220 -8.41 -22.85 -3.43
CA GLY A 220 -8.35 -24.05 -4.28
C GLY A 220 -9.68 -24.33 -5.02
N ASP A 221 -10.65 -23.42 -5.00
CA ASP A 221 -11.97 -23.60 -5.64
C ASP A 221 -11.90 -23.14 -7.10
N SER A 222 -12.20 -24.07 -8.01
CA SER A 222 -12.17 -23.85 -9.47
C SER A 222 -13.11 -22.74 -9.94
N LYS A 223 -14.17 -22.43 -9.20
CA LYS A 223 -15.08 -21.32 -9.55
C LYS A 223 -14.37 -19.99 -9.69
N TRP A 224 -13.35 -19.73 -8.85
CA TRP A 224 -12.57 -18.50 -8.88
C TRP A 224 -11.59 -18.49 -10.05
N GLU A 225 -11.02 -19.65 -10.40
CA GLU A 225 -10.18 -19.78 -11.59
C GLU A 225 -10.99 -19.56 -12.87
N GLU A 226 -12.17 -20.15 -12.98
CA GLU A 226 -13.07 -19.96 -14.11
C GLU A 226 -13.46 -18.48 -14.29
N LYS A 227 -13.79 -17.79 -13.18
CA LYS A 227 -14.08 -16.35 -13.19
C LYS A 227 -12.87 -15.55 -13.64
N TYR A 228 -11.67 -15.87 -13.12
CA TYR A 228 -10.45 -15.21 -13.52
C TYR A 228 -10.18 -15.34 -15.02
N ARG A 229 -10.23 -16.58 -15.55
CA ARG A 229 -10.00 -16.83 -16.98
C ARG A 229 -11.00 -16.12 -17.87
N LYS A 230 -12.25 -16.07 -17.46
CA LYS A 230 -13.29 -15.30 -18.16
C LYS A 230 -12.99 -13.80 -18.12
N ALA A 231 -12.68 -13.26 -16.94
CA ALA A 231 -12.43 -11.84 -16.74
C ALA A 231 -11.26 -11.29 -17.56
N LEU A 232 -10.24 -12.10 -17.87
CA LEU A 232 -9.11 -11.68 -18.72
C LEU A 232 -9.57 -11.08 -20.06
N TYR A 233 -10.62 -11.63 -20.65
CA TYR A 233 -11.13 -11.27 -21.97
C TYR A 233 -12.44 -10.49 -21.93
N GLU A 234 -12.92 -10.12 -20.74
CA GLU A 234 -14.10 -9.27 -20.60
C GLU A 234 -13.82 -7.86 -21.15
N LYS A 235 -14.83 -7.32 -21.81
CA LYS A 235 -14.87 -5.96 -22.32
C LYS A 235 -15.84 -5.12 -21.50
N PRO A 236 -15.63 -3.79 -21.40
CA PRO A 236 -16.52 -2.92 -20.66
C PRO A 236 -17.97 -3.03 -21.14
N ALA A 237 -18.89 -3.40 -20.27
CA ALA A 237 -20.31 -3.34 -20.55
C ALA A 237 -20.75 -1.86 -20.60
N GLY A 238 -21.26 -1.39 -21.73
CA GLY A 238 -21.81 -0.04 -21.88
C GLY A 238 -20.82 1.05 -22.26
N SER A 239 -19.56 0.74 -22.56
CA SER A 239 -18.68 1.70 -23.21
C SER A 239 -19.18 2.01 -24.63
N SER A 240 -19.10 3.29 -25.04
CA SER A 240 -19.28 3.67 -26.43
C SER A 240 -18.48 2.72 -27.34
N ALA A 241 -18.98 2.41 -28.52
CA ALA A 241 -18.47 1.41 -29.46
C ALA A 241 -16.95 1.46 -29.79
N ASN A 242 -16.23 2.43 -29.26
CA ASN A 242 -14.79 2.64 -29.43
C ASN A 242 -13.89 1.96 -28.39
N PHE A 243 -14.41 1.46 -27.27
CA PHE A 243 -13.62 0.73 -26.28
C PHE A 243 -13.70 -0.79 -26.54
N GLN A 244 -12.78 -1.28 -27.37
CA GLN A 244 -12.64 -2.71 -27.69
C GLN A 244 -11.65 -3.44 -26.74
N THR A 245 -11.10 -2.74 -25.76
CA THR A 245 -9.99 -3.20 -24.93
C THR A 245 -10.45 -4.16 -23.84
N THR A 246 -9.84 -5.33 -23.75
CA THR A 246 -10.08 -6.33 -22.70
C THR A 246 -9.37 -5.96 -21.39
N CYS A 247 -9.73 -6.63 -20.27
CA CYS A 247 -9.02 -6.46 -19.00
C CYS A 247 -7.52 -6.75 -19.13
N LEU A 248 -7.17 -7.80 -19.90
CA LEU A 248 -5.78 -8.17 -20.12
C LEU A 248 -4.99 -7.09 -20.87
N GLU A 249 -5.61 -6.50 -21.91
CA GLU A 249 -5.02 -5.39 -22.66
C GLU A 249 -4.86 -4.14 -21.80
N ILE A 250 -5.82 -3.83 -20.91
CA ILE A 250 -5.68 -2.72 -19.94
C ILE A 250 -4.49 -2.96 -19.00
N CYS A 251 -4.31 -4.19 -18.52
CA CYS A 251 -3.14 -4.52 -17.71
C CYS A 251 -1.83 -4.27 -18.46
N SER A 252 -1.77 -4.59 -19.77
CA SER A 252 -0.56 -4.42 -20.55
C SER A 252 -0.18 -2.96 -20.84
N LEU A 253 -1.14 -2.02 -20.75
CA LEU A 253 -0.84 -0.59 -20.87
C LEU A 253 0.10 -0.10 -19.76
N GLY A 254 -0.04 -0.61 -18.54
CA GLY A 254 0.77 -0.21 -17.41
C GLY A 254 0.50 1.22 -16.89
N HIS A 255 -0.53 1.89 -17.37
CA HIS A 255 -0.94 3.23 -16.93
C HIS A 255 -2.39 3.53 -17.33
N GLU A 256 -2.93 4.64 -16.82
CA GLU A 256 -4.25 5.11 -17.25
C GLU A 256 -4.26 5.57 -18.70
N GLN A 257 -5.40 5.45 -19.33
CA GLN A 257 -5.60 5.83 -20.74
C GLN A 257 -5.84 7.33 -20.94
N ASP A 258 -6.32 8.02 -19.91
CA ASP A 258 -6.63 9.45 -19.96
C ASP A 258 -5.38 10.30 -19.64
N GLU A 259 -4.97 11.15 -20.60
CA GLU A 259 -3.77 11.99 -20.47
C GLU A 259 -3.84 12.99 -19.30
N GLY A 260 -5.03 13.51 -19.00
CA GLY A 260 -5.24 14.41 -17.86
C GLY A 260 -4.97 13.71 -16.53
N TRP A 261 -5.51 12.50 -16.37
CA TRP A 261 -5.23 11.65 -15.22
C TRP A 261 -3.76 11.25 -15.13
N LEU A 262 -3.11 10.95 -16.24
CA LEU A 262 -1.69 10.61 -16.27
C LEU A 262 -0.83 11.73 -15.71
N LYS A 263 -1.12 12.98 -16.09
CA LYS A 263 -0.40 14.15 -15.58
C LYS A 263 -0.60 14.34 -14.07
N ASP A 264 -1.82 14.15 -13.59
CA ASP A 264 -2.15 14.26 -12.15
C ASP A 264 -1.52 13.13 -11.35
N ILE A 265 -1.50 11.90 -11.88
CA ILE A 265 -0.87 10.74 -11.24
C ILE A 265 0.61 11.00 -11.02
N ASN A 266 1.37 11.36 -12.05
CA ASN A 266 2.80 11.66 -11.93
C ASN A 266 3.10 12.91 -11.10
N GLY A 267 2.15 13.84 -11.05
CA GLY A 267 2.27 15.06 -10.25
C GLY A 267 2.06 14.85 -8.76
N ASN A 268 1.01 14.09 -8.36
CA ASN A 268 0.56 14.09 -6.97
C ASN A 268 -0.01 12.76 -6.46
N LEU A 269 -0.37 11.81 -7.33
CA LEU A 269 -1.17 10.63 -6.98
C LEU A 269 -0.47 9.28 -7.21
N LEU A 270 0.78 9.26 -7.67
CA LEU A 270 1.48 8.01 -8.02
C LEU A 270 1.51 7.00 -6.87
N TRP A 271 1.66 7.48 -5.64
CA TRP A 271 1.67 6.65 -4.43
C TRP A 271 0.38 5.82 -4.25
N ILE A 272 -0.75 6.27 -4.83
CA ILE A 272 -2.02 5.52 -4.80
C ILE A 272 -1.95 4.33 -5.75
N TYR A 273 -1.23 4.46 -6.85
CA TYR A 273 -1.11 3.46 -7.91
C TYR A 273 -0.10 2.35 -7.61
N VAL A 274 0.77 2.50 -6.60
CA VAL A 274 1.73 1.45 -6.23
C VAL A 274 1.05 0.11 -6.00
N LYS A 275 -0.17 0.09 -5.42
CA LYS A 275 -0.96 -1.13 -5.24
C LYS A 275 -1.24 -1.87 -6.55
N ASN A 276 -1.48 -1.13 -7.65
CA ASN A 276 -1.78 -1.71 -8.96
C ASN A 276 -0.60 -2.50 -9.52
N TYR A 277 0.60 -1.95 -9.40
CA TYR A 277 1.82 -2.63 -9.87
C TYR A 277 2.24 -3.76 -8.91
N ALA A 278 1.97 -3.62 -7.61
CA ALA A 278 2.19 -4.68 -6.65
C ALA A 278 1.33 -5.92 -6.97
N VAL A 279 0.03 -5.74 -7.22
CA VAL A 279 -0.85 -6.85 -7.61
C VAL A 279 -0.59 -7.35 -9.02
N LEU A 280 -0.23 -6.47 -9.96
CA LEU A 280 0.16 -6.86 -11.32
C LEU A 280 1.40 -7.76 -11.33
N ARG A 281 2.37 -7.48 -10.44
CA ARG A 281 3.53 -8.34 -10.25
C ARG A 281 3.14 -9.72 -9.68
N GLU A 282 2.22 -9.81 -8.74
CA GLU A 282 1.75 -11.11 -8.22
C GLU A 282 0.94 -11.89 -9.28
N LEU A 283 0.19 -11.18 -10.14
CA LEU A 283 -0.46 -11.77 -11.30
C LEU A 283 0.57 -12.37 -12.26
N TYR A 284 1.62 -11.60 -12.60
CA TYR A 284 2.72 -12.08 -13.45
C TYR A 284 3.39 -13.34 -12.87
N ASP A 285 3.73 -13.33 -11.58
CA ASP A 285 4.42 -14.43 -10.92
C ASP A 285 3.53 -15.69 -10.78
N ALA A 286 2.19 -15.54 -10.71
CA ALA A 286 1.23 -16.62 -10.56
C ALA A 286 0.64 -17.14 -11.90
N GLU A 287 0.90 -16.44 -13.01
CA GLU A 287 0.28 -16.79 -14.30
C GLU A 287 1.05 -17.88 -15.03
N THR A 288 0.32 -18.86 -15.52
CA THR A 288 0.85 -20.00 -16.30
C THR A 288 0.57 -19.91 -17.79
N ASP A 289 -0.45 -19.10 -18.19
CA ASP A 289 -0.70 -18.81 -19.59
C ASP A 289 0.35 -17.84 -20.13
N LYS A 290 1.10 -18.24 -21.16
CA LYS A 290 2.21 -17.45 -21.68
C LYS A 290 1.77 -16.09 -22.23
N THR A 291 0.61 -16.02 -22.87
CA THR A 291 0.08 -14.79 -23.46
C THR A 291 -0.31 -13.79 -22.37
N ALA A 292 -1.05 -14.25 -21.35
CA ALA A 292 -1.45 -13.40 -20.25
C ALA A 292 -0.22 -12.94 -19.43
N ARG A 293 0.72 -13.84 -19.17
CA ARG A 293 1.96 -13.53 -18.47
C ARG A 293 2.78 -12.46 -19.17
N GLU A 294 2.90 -12.56 -20.50
CA GLU A 294 3.60 -11.55 -21.31
C GLU A 294 2.90 -10.18 -21.24
N LYS A 295 1.57 -10.14 -21.29
CA LYS A 295 0.81 -8.91 -21.14
C LYS A 295 1.01 -8.25 -19.76
N TYR A 296 1.09 -9.03 -18.70
CA TYR A 296 1.43 -8.50 -17.38
C TYR A 296 2.87 -7.95 -17.33
N ARG A 297 3.82 -8.63 -17.98
CA ARG A 297 5.20 -8.16 -18.10
C ARG A 297 5.27 -6.83 -18.84
N GLU A 298 4.59 -6.72 -20.01
CA GLU A 298 4.47 -5.47 -20.76
C GLU A 298 3.96 -4.32 -19.86
N GLY A 299 2.90 -4.56 -19.08
CA GLY A 299 2.33 -3.55 -18.18
C GLY A 299 3.28 -3.12 -17.06
N LEU A 300 4.03 -4.04 -16.47
CA LEU A 300 5.04 -3.71 -15.48
C LEU A 300 6.17 -2.87 -16.08
N GLU A 301 6.65 -3.20 -17.27
CA GLU A 301 7.69 -2.45 -17.97
C GLU A 301 7.22 -1.06 -18.40
N ASN A 302 6.01 -0.96 -18.97
CA ASN A 302 5.41 0.31 -19.37
C ASN A 302 5.22 1.24 -18.17
N GLY A 303 4.71 0.71 -17.04
CA GLY A 303 4.55 1.48 -15.82
C GLY A 303 5.87 2.01 -15.27
N ALA A 304 6.93 1.20 -15.27
CA ALA A 304 8.25 1.61 -14.85
C ALA A 304 8.83 2.69 -15.79
N ALA A 305 8.72 2.51 -17.10
CA ALA A 305 9.17 3.49 -18.09
C ALA A 305 8.42 4.82 -17.95
N TYR A 306 7.12 4.76 -17.64
CA TYR A 306 6.27 5.95 -17.44
C TYR A 306 6.63 6.72 -16.16
N THR A 307 7.12 6.05 -15.10
CA THR A 307 7.33 6.67 -13.79
C THR A 307 8.79 7.00 -13.47
N VAL A 308 9.75 6.57 -14.28
CA VAL A 308 11.19 6.78 -14.02
C VAL A 308 11.58 8.25 -13.85
N SER A 309 10.99 9.17 -14.61
CA SER A 309 11.23 10.60 -14.45
C SER A 309 10.75 11.17 -13.10
N THR A 310 9.76 10.52 -12.48
CA THR A 310 9.33 10.87 -11.12
C THR A 310 10.30 10.27 -10.10
N LEU A 311 10.82 9.08 -10.34
CA LEU A 311 11.86 8.49 -9.50
C LEU A 311 13.09 9.41 -9.40
N GLU A 312 13.59 9.94 -10.51
CA GLU A 312 14.78 10.80 -10.57
C GLU A 312 14.65 12.11 -9.74
N LYS A 313 13.42 12.56 -9.45
CA LYS A 313 13.18 13.73 -8.60
C LYS A 313 13.60 13.56 -7.13
N TYR A 314 14.06 12.37 -6.71
CA TYR A 314 14.65 12.21 -5.39
C TYR A 314 15.81 13.22 -5.17
N ALA A 315 16.57 13.53 -6.22
CA ALA A 315 17.70 14.43 -6.17
C ALA A 315 17.31 15.89 -5.84
N ASP A 316 16.04 16.26 -6.03
CA ASP A 316 15.52 17.59 -5.70
C ASP A 316 15.20 17.76 -4.20
N PHE A 317 15.28 16.67 -3.41
CA PHE A 317 15.00 16.73 -1.97
C PHE A 317 16.19 17.27 -1.21
N ASP A 318 16.00 18.41 -0.54
CA ASP A 318 17.01 19.02 0.32
C ASP A 318 16.85 18.54 1.77
N ASN A 319 17.78 17.68 2.23
CA ASN A 319 17.82 17.17 3.61
C ASN A 319 18.06 18.25 4.67
N SER A 320 18.52 19.45 4.29
CA SER A 320 18.70 20.59 5.20
C SER A 320 17.43 21.41 5.40
N GLN A 321 16.39 21.18 4.58
CA GLN A 321 15.14 21.93 4.61
C GLN A 321 14.42 21.75 5.96
N ASN A 322 14.20 22.85 6.66
CA ASN A 322 13.61 22.89 8.00
C ASN A 322 12.21 23.53 7.99
N LEU A 323 11.29 22.96 7.22
CA LEU A 323 9.87 23.34 7.26
C LEU A 323 9.18 22.64 8.43
N GLU A 324 8.34 23.37 9.17
CA GLU A 324 7.55 22.81 10.28
C GLU A 324 6.50 21.81 9.76
N PHE A 325 6.39 20.66 10.41
CA PHE A 325 5.35 19.66 10.14
C PHE A 325 4.12 19.92 11.00
N LYS A 326 3.18 20.66 10.48
CA LYS A 326 2.01 21.16 11.22
C LYS A 326 0.90 20.11 11.43
N LEU A 327 0.82 19.08 10.57
CA LEU A 327 -0.24 18.08 10.66
C LEU A 327 -0.20 17.23 11.95
N SER A 328 0.93 17.13 12.64
CA SER A 328 0.97 16.48 13.95
C SER A 328 -0.09 17.02 14.94
N ASN A 329 -0.55 18.24 14.72
CA ASN A 329 -1.64 18.89 15.46
C ASN A 329 -2.86 19.15 14.56
N TRP A 330 -3.37 18.10 13.88
CA TRP A 330 -4.46 18.19 12.92
C TRP A 330 -5.75 18.78 13.52
N LYS A 331 -6.05 18.51 14.80
CA LYS A 331 -7.22 19.07 15.50
C LYS A 331 -7.23 20.60 15.55
N LYS A 332 -6.05 21.23 15.51
CA LYS A 332 -5.95 22.70 15.44
C LYS A 332 -6.42 23.24 14.10
N TYR A 333 -6.13 22.55 13.02
CA TYR A 333 -6.36 23.02 11.66
C TYR A 333 -7.72 22.60 11.10
N PHE A 334 -8.11 21.32 11.29
CA PHE A 334 -9.33 20.78 10.71
C PHE A 334 -10.50 20.92 11.64
N LYS A 335 -11.61 21.48 11.12
CA LYS A 335 -12.81 21.72 11.90
C LYS A 335 -13.89 20.73 11.52
N TRP A 336 -14.35 19.97 12.52
CA TRP A 336 -15.50 19.10 12.38
C TRP A 336 -16.79 19.90 12.13
N ARG A 337 -17.70 19.32 11.38
CA ARG A 337 -19.11 19.69 11.25
C ARG A 337 -19.94 18.43 11.01
N PRO A 338 -21.25 18.42 11.35
CA PRO A 338 -22.13 17.27 11.12
C PRO A 338 -22.10 16.80 9.66
N GLN A 339 -22.10 15.49 9.47
CA GLN A 339 -22.09 14.83 8.16
C GLN A 339 -23.18 13.75 8.19
N ASP A 340 -24.12 13.82 7.25
CA ASP A 340 -25.31 12.95 7.15
C ASP A 340 -25.16 11.89 6.05
N SER A 341 -24.14 12.00 5.21
CA SER A 341 -23.90 11.14 4.06
C SER A 341 -22.41 11.02 3.76
N GLN A 342 -22.01 9.98 3.02
CA GLN A 342 -20.65 9.87 2.49
C GLN A 342 -20.29 11.09 1.63
N LYS A 343 -21.22 11.60 0.82
CA LYS A 343 -21.02 12.78 -0.03
C LYS A 343 -20.71 14.03 0.81
N SER A 344 -21.42 14.23 1.94
CA SER A 344 -21.13 15.35 2.85
C SER A 344 -19.76 15.17 3.55
N ALA A 345 -19.38 13.93 3.88
CA ALA A 345 -18.07 13.63 4.44
C ALA A 345 -16.94 13.89 3.43
N GLU A 346 -17.11 13.47 2.18
CA GLU A 346 -16.17 13.75 1.10
C GLU A 346 -16.01 15.24 0.85
N LYS A 347 -17.15 15.96 0.77
CA LYS A 347 -17.12 17.41 0.60
C LYS A 347 -16.34 18.09 1.73
N LEU A 348 -16.58 17.70 2.98
CA LEU A 348 -15.83 18.24 4.13
C LEU A 348 -14.35 17.93 4.02
N ALA A 349 -13.96 16.69 3.71
CA ALA A 349 -12.58 16.29 3.54
C ALA A 349 -11.88 17.10 2.43
N PHE A 350 -12.52 17.31 1.27
CA PHE A 350 -12.01 18.15 0.19
C PHE A 350 -11.91 19.63 0.57
N ASP A 351 -12.89 20.16 1.31
CA ASP A 351 -12.83 21.55 1.78
C ASP A 351 -11.61 21.77 2.70
N GLN A 352 -11.23 20.77 3.48
CA GLN A 352 -10.05 20.81 4.36
C GLN A 352 -8.71 20.87 3.59
N THR A 353 -8.66 20.44 2.33
CA THR A 353 -7.45 20.58 1.50
C THR A 353 -7.08 22.04 1.21
N LYS A 354 -8.05 22.95 1.33
CA LYS A 354 -7.86 24.40 1.11
C LYS A 354 -7.12 25.09 2.26
N ILE A 355 -6.88 24.40 3.38
CA ILE A 355 -6.20 24.93 4.56
C ILE A 355 -4.69 24.88 4.30
N ARG A 356 -4.18 25.81 3.49
CA ARG A 356 -2.77 25.82 3.00
C ARG A 356 -1.75 25.81 4.13
N GLU A 357 -2.07 26.42 5.26
CA GLU A 357 -1.17 26.51 6.41
C GLU A 357 -0.80 25.12 6.98
N ALA A 358 -1.71 24.15 6.91
CA ALA A 358 -1.48 22.80 7.44
C ALA A 358 -0.46 21.99 6.60
N TRP A 359 -0.21 22.35 5.34
CA TRP A 359 0.37 21.45 4.36
C TRP A 359 1.89 21.62 4.13
N GLY A 360 2.54 22.66 4.58
CA GLY A 360 3.92 23.04 4.29
C GLY A 360 4.90 21.86 4.13
N ARG A 361 5.47 21.34 5.21
CA ARG A 361 6.42 20.22 5.21
C ARG A 361 5.82 18.94 4.64
N ARG A 362 4.55 18.67 4.93
CA ARG A 362 3.84 17.47 4.40
C ARG A 362 3.86 17.45 2.86
N ASN A 363 3.52 18.57 2.21
CA ASN A 363 3.52 18.62 0.74
C ASN A 363 4.93 18.53 0.15
N TYR A 364 5.91 19.09 0.83
CA TYR A 364 7.32 18.98 0.43
C TYR A 364 7.77 17.53 0.44
N GLU A 365 7.57 16.81 1.55
CA GLU A 365 7.90 15.39 1.66
C GLU A 365 7.07 14.53 0.67
N ARG A 366 5.77 14.80 0.52
CA ARG A 366 4.91 14.08 -0.42
C ARG A 366 5.42 14.19 -1.84
N LYS A 367 5.78 15.38 -2.28
CA LYS A 367 6.23 15.63 -3.65
C LYS A 367 7.62 15.06 -3.92
N LEU A 368 8.57 15.23 -3.00
CA LEU A 368 9.99 14.98 -3.24
C LEU A 368 10.55 13.74 -2.52
N MET A 369 9.75 13.05 -1.69
CA MET A 369 10.10 11.79 -1.07
C MET A 369 9.09 10.70 -1.40
N THR A 370 7.80 10.91 -1.06
CA THR A 370 6.78 9.87 -1.29
C THR A 370 6.62 9.53 -2.76
N MET A 371 6.57 10.54 -3.66
CA MET A 371 6.41 10.29 -5.10
C MET A 371 7.63 9.59 -5.71
N PRO A 372 8.88 10.01 -5.49
CA PRO A 372 10.06 9.29 -5.95
C PRO A 372 10.18 7.87 -5.40
N LEU A 373 9.94 7.64 -4.11
CA LEU A 373 10.00 6.30 -3.52
C LEU A 373 8.86 5.39 -4.02
N SER A 374 7.69 5.96 -4.32
CA SER A 374 6.60 5.24 -5.00
C SER A 374 7.00 4.84 -6.41
N ALA A 375 7.62 5.74 -7.17
CA ALA A 375 8.16 5.43 -8.51
C ALA A 375 9.28 4.38 -8.43
N ALA A 376 10.15 4.45 -7.42
CA ALA A 376 11.16 3.42 -7.15
C ALA A 376 10.52 2.05 -6.92
N SER A 377 9.42 2.00 -6.16
CA SER A 377 8.66 0.76 -5.93
C SER A 377 8.07 0.21 -7.24
N ILE A 378 7.51 1.06 -8.10
CA ILE A 378 6.96 0.66 -9.40
C ILE A 378 8.07 0.14 -10.32
N CYS A 379 9.20 0.84 -10.41
CA CYS A 379 10.37 0.39 -11.15
C CYS A 379 10.90 -0.95 -10.63
N ALA A 380 10.88 -1.16 -9.30
CA ALA A 380 11.27 -2.41 -8.69
C ALA A 380 10.35 -3.58 -9.07
N PHE A 381 9.03 -3.38 -9.08
CA PHE A 381 8.06 -4.40 -9.49
C PHE A 381 8.23 -4.83 -10.95
N SER A 382 8.78 -3.99 -11.82
CA SER A 382 9.09 -4.39 -13.20
C SER A 382 10.15 -5.50 -13.28
N GLY A 383 10.98 -5.64 -12.24
CA GLY A 383 12.09 -6.59 -12.22
C GLY A 383 13.19 -6.26 -13.23
N ASN A 384 13.14 -5.12 -13.91
CA ASN A 384 14.12 -4.74 -14.93
C ASN A 384 15.39 -4.17 -14.28
N PRO A 385 16.57 -4.82 -14.48
CA PRO A 385 17.82 -4.45 -13.81
C PRO A 385 18.35 -3.05 -14.17
N LYS A 386 17.87 -2.45 -15.26
CA LYS A 386 18.29 -1.09 -15.67
C LYS A 386 17.92 -0.01 -14.62
N TYR A 387 16.94 -0.29 -13.75
CA TYR A 387 16.51 0.66 -12.71
C TYR A 387 17.24 0.48 -11.38
N SER A 388 18.02 -0.60 -11.20
CA SER A 388 18.62 -0.97 -9.91
C SER A 388 19.46 0.14 -9.29
N GLU A 389 20.35 0.75 -10.08
CA GLU A 389 21.22 1.83 -9.60
C GLU A 389 20.43 3.07 -9.17
N THR A 390 19.39 3.47 -9.94
CA THR A 390 18.59 4.64 -9.63
C THR A 390 17.71 4.40 -8.39
N ILE A 391 17.18 3.19 -8.22
CA ILE A 391 16.45 2.78 -7.00
C ILE A 391 17.38 2.88 -5.78
N GLU A 392 18.60 2.35 -5.86
CA GLU A 392 19.58 2.38 -4.78
C GLU A 392 19.95 3.83 -4.40
N LYS A 393 20.20 4.69 -5.39
CA LYS A 393 20.44 6.13 -5.16
C LYS A 393 19.27 6.80 -4.48
N ALA A 394 18.05 6.56 -4.92
CA ALA A 394 16.85 7.16 -4.33
C ALA A 394 16.64 6.71 -2.88
N VAL A 395 16.77 5.40 -2.60
CA VAL A 395 16.64 4.87 -1.24
C VAL A 395 17.74 5.41 -0.31
N SER A 396 18.94 5.68 -0.83
CA SER A 396 20.08 6.14 -0.05
C SER A 396 20.16 7.66 0.14
N HIS A 397 19.28 8.42 -0.53
CA HIS A 397 19.38 9.89 -0.57
C HIS A 397 18.88 10.59 0.69
N TYR A 398 17.86 10.03 1.36
CA TYR A 398 17.11 10.70 2.40
C TYR A 398 17.74 10.53 3.79
N ASP A 399 17.74 11.63 4.59
CA ASP A 399 17.93 11.57 6.04
C ASP A 399 16.59 11.18 6.70
N TYR A 400 16.35 9.89 6.83
CA TYR A 400 15.09 9.33 7.34
C TYR A 400 14.78 9.78 8.78
N SER A 401 15.80 10.18 9.55
CA SER A 401 15.61 10.68 10.91
C SER A 401 14.80 11.97 10.97
N LYS A 402 14.81 12.76 9.90
CA LYS A 402 14.11 14.05 9.75
C LYS A 402 12.77 13.98 9.04
N LEU A 403 12.36 12.80 8.57
CA LEU A 403 11.12 12.64 7.85
C LEU A 403 9.94 12.46 8.81
N ASN A 404 8.78 12.96 8.37
CA ASN A 404 7.56 13.04 9.18
C ASN A 404 6.42 12.16 8.62
N LEU A 405 6.56 11.65 7.39
CA LEU A 405 5.55 10.83 6.74
C LEU A 405 5.90 9.34 6.81
N GLY A 406 4.92 8.52 7.17
CA GLY A 406 5.06 7.06 7.24
C GLY A 406 5.34 6.40 5.89
N GLU A 407 5.11 7.10 4.80
CA GLU A 407 5.41 6.69 3.43
C GLU A 407 6.90 6.40 3.17
N ILE A 408 7.78 6.64 4.15
CA ILE A 408 9.17 6.14 4.11
C ILE A 408 9.24 4.62 3.93
N PHE A 409 8.19 3.86 4.26
CA PHE A 409 8.11 2.42 4.02
C PHE A 409 8.29 2.06 2.53
N PHE A 410 8.01 2.95 1.60
CA PHE A 410 8.25 2.73 0.18
C PHE A 410 9.73 2.50 -0.15
N ALA A 411 10.66 2.97 0.69
CA ALA A 411 12.07 2.65 0.53
C ALA A 411 12.30 1.13 0.66
N GLU A 412 11.72 0.50 1.67
CA GLU A 412 11.80 -0.96 1.83
C GLU A 412 10.98 -1.71 0.76
N VAL A 413 9.81 -1.19 0.36
CA VAL A 413 9.04 -1.79 -0.74
C VAL A 413 9.87 -1.79 -2.03
N ALA A 414 10.52 -0.67 -2.37
CA ALA A 414 11.37 -0.56 -3.55
C ALA A 414 12.59 -1.51 -3.45
N TRP A 415 13.26 -1.52 -2.31
CA TRP A 415 14.47 -2.33 -2.13
C TRP A 415 14.21 -3.83 -2.21
N TRP A 416 13.26 -4.34 -1.40
CA TRP A 416 12.99 -5.78 -1.31
C TRP A 416 12.27 -6.36 -2.54
N ASN A 417 11.72 -5.50 -3.40
CA ASN A 417 11.20 -5.89 -4.71
C ASN A 417 12.12 -5.54 -5.88
N SER A 418 13.31 -4.96 -5.61
CA SER A 418 14.27 -4.63 -6.67
C SER A 418 14.73 -5.90 -7.42
N PRO A 419 15.20 -5.76 -8.67
CA PRO A 419 15.67 -6.90 -9.47
C PRO A 419 16.76 -7.72 -8.78
N LYS A 420 17.55 -7.11 -7.90
CA LYS A 420 18.57 -7.78 -7.09
C LYS A 420 17.97 -8.78 -6.10
N ASN A 421 16.83 -8.44 -5.49
CA ASN A 421 16.19 -9.21 -4.43
C ASN A 421 14.97 -10.02 -4.93
N ARG A 422 14.41 -9.63 -6.07
CA ARG A 422 13.29 -10.30 -6.74
C ARG A 422 13.45 -10.23 -8.26
N PRO A 423 14.38 -10.99 -8.84
CA PRO A 423 14.53 -11.01 -10.30
C PRO A 423 13.24 -11.53 -10.97
N ILE A 424 13.02 -11.11 -12.22
CA ILE A 424 12.05 -11.79 -13.09
C ILE A 424 12.74 -13.02 -13.63
N GLU A 425 12.22 -14.19 -13.30
CA GLU A 425 12.66 -15.43 -13.91
C GLU A 425 12.20 -15.45 -15.38
N ASN A 426 13.15 -15.65 -16.30
CA ASN A 426 12.78 -15.90 -17.68
C ASN A 426 12.11 -17.28 -17.75
N PRO A 427 11.00 -17.43 -18.50
CA PRO A 427 10.25 -18.66 -18.64
C PRO A 427 11.06 -19.79 -19.27
#